data_7695749534311c289eaa3203816627b8
#
_entry.id   7695749534311c289eaa3203816627b8
#
_cell.length_a   1.000
_cell.length_b   1.000
_cell.length_c   1.000
_cell.angle_alpha   90.00
_cell.angle_beta   90.00
_cell.angle_gamma   90.00
#
_symmetry.space_group_name_H-M   'P 1'
#
loop_
_entity.id
_entity.type
_entity.pdbx_description
1 polymer ?
#
loop_
_entity_poly.entity_id
_entity_poly.type
_entity_poly.pdbx_seq_one_letter_code
_entity_poly.pdbx_strand_id
1 'polypeptide(L)'
;MIVSKILRQDLFKYRNLFPHVSAALLLTEAGVSLRPGETIRYVYTEAAHPNPLRRVTPVDFIEEGREQVYDKEKYREMLLEAAETILSYFGFDRTLYGDTSRGKNRKWWYRLREQRQRDIDNEKSSNI
;
A
#
# COMPACT_ATOMS: atom_id res chain seq x y z
N MET A 1 5.59 -3.25 -8.42
CA MET A 1 4.14 -2.90 -8.37
C MET A 1 3.98 -1.40 -8.54
N ILE A 2 3.35 -1.01 -9.62
CA ILE A 2 3.16 0.40 -9.99
C ILE A 2 1.82 0.87 -9.44
N VAL A 3 1.81 2.04 -8.80
CA VAL A 3 0.59 2.70 -8.35
C VAL A 3 0.24 3.80 -9.35
N SER A 4 -1.04 3.87 -9.73
CA SER A 4 -1.55 4.89 -10.64
C SER A 4 -2.63 5.71 -9.96
N LYS A 5 -2.50 7.03 -10.02
CA LYS A 5 -3.48 7.99 -9.49
C LYS A 5 -3.69 9.13 -10.48
N ILE A 6 -4.92 9.59 -10.55
CA ILE A 6 -5.26 10.74 -11.40
C ILE A 6 -5.06 12.03 -10.63
N LEU A 7 -4.38 12.98 -11.25
CA LEU A 7 -4.25 14.33 -10.73
C LEU A 7 -5.58 15.06 -10.92
N ARG A 8 -6.28 15.34 -9.82
CA ARG A 8 -7.65 15.88 -9.87
C ARG A 8 -7.73 17.39 -9.92
N GLN A 9 -6.66 18.08 -9.54
CA GLN A 9 -6.60 19.54 -9.54
C GLN A 9 -5.18 19.99 -9.86
N ASP A 10 -5.00 21.29 -10.03
CA ASP A 10 -3.68 21.85 -10.24
C ASP A 10 -2.76 21.46 -9.08
N LEU A 11 -1.52 21.10 -9.42
CA LEU A 11 -0.53 20.60 -8.47
C LEU A 11 -0.32 21.55 -7.28
N PHE A 12 -0.33 22.86 -7.51
CA PHE A 12 -0.11 23.86 -6.48
C PHE A 12 -1.33 24.14 -5.60
N LYS A 13 -2.49 23.55 -5.91
CA LYS A 13 -3.70 23.66 -5.08
C LYS A 13 -3.78 22.59 -4.01
N TYR A 14 -2.94 21.54 -4.08
CA TYR A 14 -2.92 20.51 -3.04
C TYR A 14 -2.35 21.06 -1.75
N ARG A 15 -3.06 20.83 -0.65
CA ARG A 15 -2.62 21.22 0.69
C ARG A 15 -1.69 20.20 1.33
N ASN A 16 -1.84 18.94 0.95
CA ASN A 16 -1.08 17.82 1.49
C ASN A 16 -0.26 17.16 0.39
N LEU A 17 0.93 16.71 0.75
CA LEU A 17 1.78 15.94 -0.15
C LEU A 17 1.40 14.47 -0.12
N PHE A 18 0.27 14.13 -0.75
CA PHE A 18 -0.07 12.74 -1.00
C PHE A 18 1.00 12.09 -1.88
N PRO A 19 1.15 10.74 -1.86
CA PRO A 19 2.18 10.09 -2.66
C PRO A 19 2.17 10.47 -4.15
N HIS A 20 1.00 10.52 -4.77
CA HIS A 20 0.90 10.92 -6.18
C HIS A 20 1.25 12.39 -6.42
N VAL A 21 0.99 13.25 -5.44
CA VAL A 21 1.37 14.68 -5.50
C VAL A 21 2.88 14.82 -5.40
N SER A 22 3.52 14.07 -4.51
CA SER A 22 4.97 14.03 -4.40
C SER A 22 5.62 13.55 -5.70
N ALA A 23 5.10 12.51 -6.31
CA ALA A 23 5.58 12.02 -7.61
C ALA A 23 5.40 13.06 -8.71
N ALA A 24 4.27 13.76 -8.72
CA ALA A 24 3.99 14.83 -9.68
C ALA A 24 4.96 16.01 -9.52
N LEU A 25 5.28 16.39 -8.28
CA LEU A 25 6.27 17.43 -8.02
C LEU A 25 7.66 17.04 -8.51
N LEU A 26 8.09 15.80 -8.30
CA LEU A 26 9.36 15.30 -8.80
C LEU A 26 9.42 15.34 -10.32
N LEU A 27 8.34 14.98 -10.99
CA LEU A 27 8.23 15.07 -12.45
C LEU A 27 8.30 16.52 -12.93
N THR A 28 7.62 17.44 -12.24
CA THR A 28 7.63 18.85 -12.57
C THR A 28 9.02 19.46 -12.42
N GLU A 29 9.76 19.09 -11.39
CA GLU A 29 11.15 19.52 -11.20
C GLU A 29 12.07 18.98 -12.30
N ALA A 30 11.74 17.82 -12.86
CA ALA A 30 12.48 17.24 -13.98
C ALA A 30 12.08 17.83 -15.34
N GLY A 31 11.17 18.80 -15.35
CA GLY A 31 10.76 19.49 -16.57
C GLY A 31 9.50 18.93 -17.24
N VAL A 32 8.80 18.00 -16.61
CA VAL A 32 7.56 17.45 -17.13
C VAL A 32 6.39 18.37 -16.77
N SER A 33 5.61 18.77 -17.78
CA SER A 33 4.41 19.59 -17.58
C SER A 33 3.22 18.67 -17.31
N LEU A 34 2.55 18.87 -16.18
CA LEU A 34 1.40 18.07 -15.76
C LEU A 34 0.15 18.93 -15.64
N ARG A 35 -0.98 18.37 -16.08
CA ARG A 35 -2.30 19.03 -16.05
C ARG A 35 -3.28 18.17 -15.25
N PRO A 36 -4.33 18.78 -14.67
CA PRO A 36 -5.42 18.01 -14.07
C PRO A 36 -6.01 17.01 -15.07
N GLY A 37 -6.31 15.81 -14.58
CA GLY A 37 -6.79 14.70 -15.39
C GLY A 37 -5.71 13.74 -15.86
N GLU A 38 -4.45 14.09 -15.76
CA GLU A 38 -3.35 13.20 -16.12
C GLU A 38 -3.14 12.14 -15.04
N THR A 39 -2.74 10.95 -15.49
CA THR A 39 -2.43 9.83 -14.58
C THR A 39 -0.98 9.89 -14.16
N ILE A 40 -0.75 9.86 -12.86
CA ILE A 40 0.57 9.82 -12.27
C ILE A 40 0.86 8.37 -11.87
N ARG A 41 1.94 7.81 -12.39
CA ARG A 41 2.40 6.44 -12.07
C ARG A 41 3.69 6.52 -11.25
N TYR A 42 3.72 5.82 -10.15
CA TYR A 42 4.86 5.85 -9.24
C TYR A 42 5.02 4.52 -8.50
N VAL A 43 6.18 4.36 -7.88
CA VAL A 43 6.47 3.23 -6.98
C VAL A 43 6.90 3.76 -5.63
N TYR A 44 6.61 3.01 -4.57
CA TYR A 44 7.11 3.33 -3.25
C TYR A 44 8.55 2.85 -3.10
N THR A 45 9.42 3.73 -2.64
CA THR A 45 10.84 3.44 -2.41
C THR A 45 11.22 3.52 -0.94
N GLU A 46 10.81 4.58 -0.25
CA GLU A 46 11.06 4.79 1.17
C GLU A 46 9.80 5.35 1.85
N ALA A 47 8.74 4.54 1.94
CA ALA A 47 7.42 5.00 2.38
C ALA A 47 7.40 5.62 3.78
N ALA A 48 8.33 5.25 4.66
CA ALA A 48 8.44 5.78 6.01
C ALA A 48 9.39 6.97 6.14
N HIS A 49 9.99 7.43 5.04
CA HIS A 49 10.92 8.56 5.08
C HIS A 49 10.20 9.84 5.54
N PRO A 50 10.81 10.66 6.42
CA PRO A 50 10.22 11.92 6.88
C PRO A 50 9.91 12.91 5.75
N ASN A 51 10.75 12.97 4.72
CA ASN A 51 10.50 13.82 3.56
C ASN A 51 9.56 13.11 2.57
N PRO A 52 8.33 13.63 2.33
CA PRO A 52 7.39 13.01 1.41
C PRO A 52 7.92 12.82 -0.02
N LEU A 53 8.80 13.70 -0.48
CA LEU A 53 9.37 13.63 -1.83
C LEU A 53 10.32 12.45 -2.01
N ARG A 54 10.80 11.85 -0.93
CA ARG A 54 11.68 10.67 -0.97
C ARG A 54 10.93 9.36 -0.78
N ARG A 55 9.64 9.41 -0.52
CA ARG A 55 8.82 8.21 -0.28
C ARG A 55 8.46 7.46 -1.54
N VAL A 56 8.45 8.14 -2.66
CA VAL A 56 8.00 7.61 -3.95
C VAL A 56 8.97 8.00 -5.06
N THR A 57 8.95 7.22 -6.14
CA THR A 57 9.71 7.53 -7.36
C THR A 57 8.78 7.40 -8.55
N PRO A 58 8.69 8.43 -9.41
CA PRO A 58 7.92 8.32 -10.64
C PRO A 58 8.44 7.18 -11.54
N VAL A 59 7.52 6.47 -12.19
CA VAL A 59 7.88 5.37 -13.09
C VAL A 59 8.78 5.85 -14.23
N ASP A 60 8.59 7.06 -14.72
CA ASP A 60 9.40 7.65 -15.79
C ASP A 60 10.89 7.68 -15.43
N PHE A 61 11.22 7.91 -14.16
CA PHE A 61 12.62 7.89 -13.70
C PHE A 61 13.24 6.50 -13.77
N ILE A 62 12.45 5.46 -13.54
CA ILE A 62 12.89 4.08 -13.63
C ILE A 62 13.12 3.68 -15.09
N GLU A 63 12.22 4.09 -15.97
CA GLU A 63 12.34 3.86 -17.43
C GLU A 63 13.56 4.57 -18.02
N GLU A 64 14.00 5.68 -17.42
CA GLU A 64 15.23 6.37 -17.78
C GLU A 64 16.50 5.70 -17.27
N GLY A 65 16.39 4.52 -16.63
CA GLY A 65 17.52 3.76 -16.13
C GLY A 65 18.01 4.16 -14.75
N ARG A 66 17.24 4.94 -14.00
CA ARG A 66 17.55 5.24 -12.60
C ARG A 66 17.16 4.05 -11.74
N GLU A 67 18.14 3.39 -11.16
CA GLU A 67 17.88 2.27 -10.26
C GLU A 67 17.28 2.78 -8.95
N GLN A 68 16.15 2.18 -8.57
CA GLN A 68 15.48 2.45 -7.31
C GLN A 68 15.18 1.13 -6.60
N VAL A 69 15.37 1.12 -5.29
CA VAL A 69 15.02 -0.05 -4.46
C VAL A 69 13.57 0.10 -4.02
N TYR A 70 12.76 -0.93 -4.28
CA TYR A 70 11.37 -0.95 -3.82
C TYR A 70 11.28 -1.01 -2.31
N ASP A 71 10.30 -0.32 -1.75
CA ASP A 71 9.92 -0.49 -0.34
C ASP A 71 9.10 -1.77 -0.20
N LYS A 72 9.77 -2.85 0.15
CA LYS A 72 9.16 -4.18 0.26
C LYS A 72 8.09 -4.24 1.34
N GLU A 73 8.29 -3.53 2.45
CA GLU A 73 7.32 -3.51 3.55
C GLU A 73 6.05 -2.77 3.16
N LYS A 74 6.18 -1.65 2.45
CA LYS A 74 5.02 -0.92 1.95
C LYS A 74 4.19 -1.76 0.99
N TYR A 75 4.81 -2.46 0.06
CA TYR A 75 4.10 -3.34 -0.87
C TYR A 75 3.47 -4.53 -0.18
N ARG A 76 4.14 -5.07 0.82
CA ARG A 76 3.57 -6.13 1.66
C ARG A 76 2.31 -5.65 2.38
N GLU A 77 2.34 -4.46 2.95
CA GLU A 77 1.20 -3.85 3.60
C GLU A 77 0.03 -3.63 2.62
N MET A 78 0.31 -3.11 1.44
CA MET A 78 -0.69 -2.93 0.38
C MET A 78 -1.30 -4.25 -0.07
N LEU A 79 -0.49 -5.30 -0.18
CA LEU A 79 -0.96 -6.63 -0.53
C LEU A 79 -1.88 -7.19 0.55
N LEU A 80 -1.53 -7.00 1.82
CA LEU A 80 -2.36 -7.43 2.95
C LEU A 80 -3.69 -6.68 2.98
N GLU A 81 -3.70 -5.38 2.71
CA GLU A 81 -4.93 -4.60 2.60
C GLU A 81 -5.83 -5.08 1.47
N ALA A 82 -5.25 -5.37 0.31
CA ALA A 82 -6.00 -5.91 -0.81
C ALA A 82 -6.57 -7.30 -0.51
N ALA A 83 -5.78 -8.16 0.12
CA ALA A 83 -6.21 -9.49 0.55
C ALA A 83 -7.33 -9.40 1.60
N GLU A 84 -7.22 -8.48 2.54
CA GLU A 84 -8.26 -8.24 3.56
C GLU A 84 -9.61 -7.90 2.94
N THR A 85 -9.61 -7.04 1.93
CA THR A 85 -10.84 -6.68 1.22
C THR A 85 -11.52 -7.90 0.61
N ILE A 86 -10.76 -8.82 0.04
CA ILE A 86 -11.27 -10.05 -0.55
C ILE A 86 -11.68 -11.06 0.53
N LEU A 87 -10.83 -11.25 1.53
CA LEU A 87 -11.00 -12.29 2.55
C LEU A 87 -11.95 -11.91 3.67
N SER A 88 -12.36 -10.64 3.75
CA SER A 88 -13.35 -10.18 4.75
C SER A 88 -14.66 -10.95 4.67
N TYR A 89 -15.04 -11.39 3.48
CA TYR A 89 -16.19 -12.27 3.28
C TYR A 89 -16.06 -13.62 3.97
N PHE A 90 -14.83 -14.05 4.24
CA PHE A 90 -14.54 -15.33 4.89
C PHE A 90 -14.21 -15.17 6.37
N GLY A 91 -14.44 -13.99 6.94
CA GLY A 91 -14.19 -13.70 8.35
C GLY A 91 -12.73 -13.43 8.70
N PHE A 92 -11.89 -13.21 7.71
CA PHE A 92 -10.50 -12.83 7.94
C PHE A 92 -10.38 -11.32 8.16
N ASP A 93 -9.56 -10.95 9.09
CA ASP A 93 -9.31 -9.58 9.50
C ASP A 93 -7.80 -9.34 9.46
N ARG A 94 -7.39 -8.14 9.08
CA ARG A 94 -5.99 -7.72 9.01
C ARG A 94 -5.23 -7.97 10.30
N THR A 95 -5.88 -7.78 11.44
CA THR A 95 -5.28 -8.03 12.75
C THR A 95 -4.94 -9.49 12.97
N LEU A 96 -5.58 -10.42 12.26
CA LEU A 96 -5.30 -11.85 12.33
C LEU A 96 -3.99 -12.23 11.63
N TYR A 97 -3.58 -11.46 10.63
CA TYR A 97 -2.35 -11.69 9.89
C TYR A 97 -1.15 -10.95 10.48
N GLY A 98 -1.39 -10.16 11.50
CA GLY A 98 -0.39 -9.36 12.12
C GLY A 98 0.14 -8.27 11.20
N ASP A 99 -0.05 -7.04 11.58
CA ASP A 99 0.67 -5.94 10.98
C ASP A 99 2.15 -6.06 11.39
N THR A 100 2.89 -6.88 10.65
CA THR A 100 4.29 -7.15 10.94
C THR A 100 5.17 -5.92 10.75
N SER A 101 4.67 -4.90 10.06
CA SER A 101 5.40 -3.64 9.90
C SER A 101 5.63 -2.92 11.22
N ARG A 102 4.83 -3.24 12.24
CA ARG A 102 4.94 -2.67 13.58
C ARG A 102 5.55 -3.62 14.61
N GLY A 103 5.91 -4.82 14.22
CA GLY A 103 6.49 -5.81 15.13
C GLY A 103 5.60 -6.21 16.30
N LYS A 104 4.32 -5.88 16.26
CA LYS A 104 3.44 -5.93 17.42
C LYS A 104 2.56 -7.16 17.51
N ASN A 105 2.54 -8.07 16.52
CA ASN A 105 1.51 -9.08 16.50
C ASN A 105 2.01 -10.50 16.27
N ARG A 106 2.81 -10.98 17.23
CA ARG A 106 3.00 -12.42 17.38
C ARG A 106 1.71 -13.13 17.82
N LYS A 107 0.73 -12.37 18.35
CA LYS A 107 -0.57 -12.90 18.79
C LYS A 107 -1.49 -13.30 17.64
N TRP A 108 -1.22 -12.88 16.41
CA TRP A 108 -2.06 -13.25 15.28
C TRP A 108 -2.09 -14.75 15.00
N TRP A 109 -1.00 -15.47 15.29
CA TRP A 109 -0.94 -16.93 15.21
C TRP A 109 -1.95 -17.59 16.12
N TYR A 110 -2.03 -17.10 17.35
CA TYR A 110 -2.97 -17.61 18.33
C TYR A 110 -4.41 -17.34 17.93
N ARG A 111 -4.69 -16.14 17.43
CA ARG A 111 -6.02 -15.78 16.95
C ARG A 111 -6.43 -16.61 15.74
N LEU A 112 -5.53 -16.82 14.78
CA LEU A 112 -5.79 -17.68 13.63
C LEU A 112 -6.06 -19.12 14.05
N ARG A 113 -5.29 -19.62 15.01
CA ARG A 113 -5.47 -20.96 15.58
C ARG A 113 -6.81 -21.09 16.30
N GLU A 114 -7.19 -20.11 17.09
CA GLU A 114 -8.48 -20.07 17.78
C GLU A 114 -9.65 -19.99 16.80
N GLN A 115 -9.52 -19.18 15.75
CA GLN A 115 -10.53 -19.07 14.71
C GLN A 115 -10.72 -20.41 14.00
N ARG A 116 -9.63 -21.05 13.62
CA ARG A 116 -9.68 -22.38 12.99
C ARG A 116 -10.33 -23.41 13.90
N GLN A 117 -10.03 -23.37 15.20
CA GLN A 117 -10.63 -24.28 16.16
C GLN A 117 -12.14 -24.05 16.30
N ARG A 118 -12.57 -22.79 16.33
CA ARG A 118 -14.01 -22.45 16.37
C ARG A 118 -14.73 -22.92 15.11
N ASP A 119 -14.12 -22.79 13.94
CA ASP A 119 -14.69 -23.26 12.69
C ASP A 119 -14.86 -24.78 12.70
N ILE A 120 -13.88 -25.52 13.20
CA ILE A 120 -13.94 -26.97 13.36
C ILE A 120 -15.06 -27.36 14.33
N ASP A 121 -15.18 -26.70 15.46
CA ASP A 121 -16.21 -26.96 16.46
C ASP A 121 -17.61 -26.66 15.92
N ASN A 122 -17.75 -25.57 15.15
CA ASN A 122 -19.01 -25.24 14.49
C ASN A 122 -19.42 -26.29 13.44
N GLU A 123 -18.46 -26.80 12.67
CA GLU A 123 -18.72 -27.89 11.70
C GLU A 123 -19.16 -29.16 12.42
N LYS A 124 -18.55 -29.51 13.53
CA LYS A 124 -18.96 -30.66 14.34
C LYS A 124 -20.35 -30.49 14.92
N SER A 125 -20.72 -29.27 15.33
CA SER A 125 -22.05 -28.97 15.86
C SER A 125 -23.11 -29.04 14.79
N SER A 126 -22.81 -28.70 13.54
CA SER A 126 -23.77 -28.72 12.44
C SER A 126 -23.99 -30.11 11.84
N ASN A 127 -23.16 -31.09 12.16
CA ASN A 127 -23.23 -32.47 11.69
C ASN A 127 -23.98 -33.45 12.63
N ILE A 128 -24.65 -32.92 13.63
CA ILE A 128 -25.43 -33.72 14.57
C ILE A 128 -26.86 -33.88 14.11
#